data_cd182131da3cb9c1c7e20fe4ce3f0dce
#
_entry.id   cd182131da3cb9c1c7e20fe4ce3f0dce
#
_cell.length_a   1.000
_cell.length_b   1.000
_cell.length_c   1.000
_cell.angle_alpha   90.00
_cell.angle_beta   90.00
_cell.angle_gamma   90.00
#
_symmetry.space_group_name_H-M   'P 1'
#
loop_
_entity.id
_entity.type
_entity.pdbx_description
1 polymer ?
#
loop_
_entity_poly.entity_id
_entity_poly.type
_entity_poly.pdbx_seq_one_letter_code
_entity_poly.pdbx_strand_id
1 'polypeptide(L)'
;MTFRLSTGLRNQLAKQASIDGLFRNGRIEIYSGAQPTSPDAAVSGTLLCTITNNSGAYTPETAAVGTATYSGSAGSVNTLTVNGVELIAVAVPFSGTLAQTALNVATEVNRNSDATGYNATATGSSGVVTINANVGAGATPNGFTVAGTETTLTAAFTAMAGGVNPVNGLLFDVAIGGTLNQLSTQTWSGVNGNTGTAGWFRQYSALTDTGALDSAQIFPRIDGAIATSGAEMNLNSTAFTAGATTSLASWALSIPAQ
;
A
#
# COMPACT_ATOMS: atom_id res chain seq x y z
N MET A 1 -8.44 14.67 19.70
CA MET A 1 -7.68 13.42 19.59
C MET A 1 -7.09 13.36 18.21
N THR A 2 -5.98 12.66 18.02
CA THR A 2 -5.25 12.73 16.75
C THR A 2 -4.98 11.31 16.27
N PHE A 3 -5.38 11.00 15.06
CA PHE A 3 -4.99 9.77 14.38
C PHE A 3 -3.48 9.56 14.49
N ARG A 4 -3.06 8.32 14.69
CA ARG A 4 -1.65 7.94 14.62
C ARG A 4 -1.35 7.45 13.21
N LEU A 5 -0.33 8.04 12.59
CA LEU A 5 0.11 7.72 11.25
C LEU A 5 1.38 6.86 11.31
N SER A 6 1.43 5.76 10.56
CA SER A 6 2.64 4.94 10.42
C SER A 6 3.78 5.72 9.78
N THR A 7 5.00 5.28 9.99
CA THR A 7 6.18 5.85 9.30
C THR A 7 6.08 5.65 7.80
N GLY A 8 5.60 4.49 7.34
CA GLY A 8 5.36 4.21 5.92
C GLY A 8 4.39 5.22 5.28
N LEU A 9 3.27 5.52 5.96
CA LEU A 9 2.31 6.53 5.49
C LEU A 9 2.96 7.92 5.39
N ARG A 10 3.65 8.36 6.44
CA ARG A 10 4.32 9.68 6.46
C ARG A 10 5.36 9.82 5.35
N ASN A 11 6.14 8.76 5.11
CA ASN A 11 7.13 8.72 4.04
C ASN A 11 6.49 8.84 2.65
N GLN A 12 5.38 8.15 2.41
CA GLN A 12 4.67 8.21 1.14
C GLN A 12 3.99 9.55 0.91
N LEU A 13 3.38 10.14 1.94
CA LEU A 13 2.81 11.50 1.86
C LEU A 13 3.89 12.56 1.58
N ALA A 14 5.09 12.40 2.14
CA ALA A 14 6.23 13.29 1.87
C ALA A 14 6.77 13.18 0.43
N LYS A 15 6.45 12.07 -0.27
CA LYS A 15 6.79 11.82 -1.68
C LYS A 15 5.69 12.16 -2.68
N GLN A 16 4.66 12.91 -2.30
CA GLN A 16 3.52 13.33 -3.14
C GLN A 16 2.37 12.31 -3.27
N ALA A 17 2.34 11.20 -2.53
CA ALA A 17 1.16 10.35 -2.49
C ALA A 17 -0.02 11.07 -1.83
N SER A 18 -1.25 10.72 -2.24
CA SER A 18 -2.46 11.23 -1.58
C SER A 18 -3.00 10.20 -0.58
N ILE A 19 -3.69 10.68 0.47
CA ILE A 19 -4.36 9.79 1.43
C ILE A 19 -5.39 8.91 0.71
N ASP A 20 -6.16 9.47 -0.21
CA ASP A 20 -7.10 8.69 -1.03
C ASP A 20 -6.39 7.59 -1.82
N GLY A 21 -5.32 7.93 -2.56
CA GLY A 21 -4.57 6.96 -3.34
C GLY A 21 -3.99 5.81 -2.51
N LEU A 22 -3.58 6.09 -1.27
CA LEU A 22 -2.99 5.09 -0.37
C LEU A 22 -4.03 4.19 0.31
N PHE A 23 -5.22 4.70 0.64
CA PHE A 23 -6.24 3.96 1.37
C PHE A 23 -7.45 3.54 0.54
N ARG A 24 -7.55 3.98 -0.71
CA ARG A 24 -8.57 3.52 -1.66
C ARG A 24 -8.47 2.00 -1.83
N ASN A 25 -9.61 1.33 -1.78
CA ASN A 25 -9.72 -0.13 -1.78
C ASN A 25 -9.06 -0.83 -0.57
N GLY A 26 -8.78 -0.11 0.49
CA GLY A 26 -8.31 -0.66 1.75
C GLY A 26 -9.43 -1.23 2.62
N ARG A 27 -9.12 -1.50 3.88
CA ARG A 27 -10.06 -1.98 4.89
C ARG A 27 -9.81 -1.34 6.24
N ILE A 28 -10.80 -1.44 7.15
CA ILE A 28 -10.63 -1.08 8.56
C ILE A 28 -10.81 -2.33 9.40
N GLU A 29 -9.90 -2.59 10.31
CA GLU A 29 -9.98 -3.67 11.29
C GLU A 29 -10.16 -3.10 12.68
N ILE A 30 -11.14 -3.64 13.42
CA ILE A 30 -11.53 -3.21 14.77
C ILE A 30 -11.07 -4.26 15.76
N TYR A 31 -10.38 -3.80 16.80
CA TYR A 31 -9.75 -4.66 17.81
C TYR A 31 -10.23 -4.35 19.22
N SER A 32 -10.19 -5.38 20.08
CA SER A 32 -10.34 -5.21 21.53
C SER A 32 -9.05 -4.69 22.18
N GLY A 33 -9.18 -4.21 23.42
CA GLY A 33 -8.03 -3.84 24.25
C GLY A 33 -7.41 -2.49 23.91
N ALA A 34 -6.15 -2.31 24.30
CA ALA A 34 -5.45 -1.04 24.15
C ALA A 34 -4.81 -0.91 22.75
N GLN A 35 -4.91 0.29 22.19
CA GLN A 35 -4.24 0.66 20.94
C GLN A 35 -2.71 0.56 21.10
N PRO A 36 -1.98 -0.02 20.12
CA PRO A 36 -0.52 -0.01 20.12
C PRO A 36 0.06 1.39 20.19
N THR A 37 1.28 1.52 20.68
CA THR A 37 1.97 2.81 20.82
C THR A 37 2.28 3.48 19.48
N SER A 38 2.39 2.69 18.42
CA SER A 38 2.64 3.14 17.04
C SER A 38 1.90 2.25 16.05
N PRO A 39 1.41 2.78 14.91
CA PRO A 39 0.88 1.95 13.82
C PRO A 39 1.93 1.05 13.16
N ASP A 40 3.23 1.33 13.33
CA ASP A 40 4.31 0.45 12.87
C ASP A 40 4.43 -0.82 13.74
N ALA A 41 3.92 -0.77 14.99
CA ALA A 41 3.89 -1.92 15.88
C ALA A 41 2.90 -2.99 15.41
N ALA A 42 3.15 -4.24 15.81
CA ALA A 42 2.20 -5.32 15.61
C ALA A 42 0.85 -5.00 16.27
N VAL A 43 -0.23 -5.51 15.68
CA VAL A 43 -1.58 -5.42 16.26
C VAL A 43 -1.62 -6.11 17.63
N SER A 44 -2.45 -5.58 18.51
CA SER A 44 -2.71 -6.13 19.85
C SER A 44 -4.21 -6.35 20.06
N GLY A 45 -4.57 -7.23 20.98
CA GLY A 45 -5.95 -7.59 21.25
C GLY A 45 -6.53 -8.59 20.24
N THR A 46 -7.83 -8.79 20.32
CA THR A 46 -8.58 -9.69 19.44
C THR A 46 -9.21 -8.90 18.30
N LEU A 47 -9.05 -9.35 17.06
CA LEU A 47 -9.79 -8.81 15.91
C LEU A 47 -11.28 -9.12 16.11
N LEU A 48 -12.11 -8.08 16.24
CA LEU A 48 -13.55 -8.19 16.43
C LEU A 48 -14.33 -8.13 15.11
N CYS A 49 -13.91 -7.22 14.21
CA CYS A 49 -14.60 -6.99 12.96
C CYS A 49 -13.64 -6.43 11.89
N THR A 50 -13.83 -6.86 10.65
CA THR A 50 -13.22 -6.24 9.46
C THR A 50 -14.31 -5.49 8.69
N ILE A 51 -14.19 -4.19 8.58
CA ILE A 51 -15.10 -3.33 7.82
C ILE A 51 -14.66 -3.30 6.36
N THR A 52 -15.58 -3.63 5.48
CA THR A 52 -15.43 -3.69 4.02
C THR A 52 -16.67 -3.12 3.33
N ASN A 53 -16.72 -3.13 2.02
CA ASN A 53 -17.94 -2.78 1.30
C ASN A 53 -18.99 -3.90 1.47
N ASN A 54 -20.16 -3.55 2.04
CA ASN A 54 -21.31 -4.45 2.27
C ASN A 54 -20.95 -5.74 3.05
N SER A 55 -20.03 -5.68 4.01
CA SER A 55 -19.54 -6.86 4.73
C SER A 55 -19.00 -7.97 3.81
N GLY A 56 -18.63 -7.64 2.58
CA GLY A 56 -18.10 -8.61 1.61
C GLY A 56 -16.71 -9.11 2.02
N ALA A 57 -16.40 -10.37 1.67
CA ALA A 57 -15.08 -10.93 1.89
C ALA A 57 -14.01 -10.07 1.21
N TYR A 58 -13.04 -9.58 1.99
CA TYR A 58 -11.97 -8.71 1.49
C TYR A 58 -10.89 -9.53 0.80
N THR A 59 -10.51 -9.11 -0.39
CA THR A 59 -9.29 -9.58 -1.05
C THR A 59 -8.35 -8.39 -1.19
N PRO A 60 -7.12 -8.46 -0.66
CA PRO A 60 -6.13 -7.39 -0.83
C PRO A 60 -5.62 -7.32 -2.26
N GLU A 61 -5.08 -6.17 -2.61
CA GLU A 61 -4.33 -5.98 -3.85
C GLU A 61 -3.01 -6.75 -3.80
N THR A 62 -2.66 -7.36 -4.93
CA THR A 62 -1.30 -7.82 -5.18
C THR A 62 -0.72 -7.00 -6.34
N ALA A 63 0.47 -6.44 -6.16
CA ALA A 63 1.14 -5.71 -7.22
C ALA A 63 1.58 -6.65 -8.34
N ALA A 64 1.41 -6.24 -9.59
CA ALA A 64 2.03 -6.92 -10.72
C ALA A 64 3.55 -6.74 -10.67
N VAL A 65 4.29 -7.77 -11.03
CA VAL A 65 5.75 -7.82 -10.95
C VAL A 65 6.34 -8.25 -12.29
N GLY A 66 7.40 -7.56 -12.72
CA GLY A 66 8.25 -7.93 -13.84
C GLY A 66 9.71 -7.93 -13.43
N THR A 67 10.62 -8.45 -14.26
CA THR A 67 12.04 -8.45 -13.97
C THR A 67 12.89 -8.01 -15.16
N ALA A 68 14.04 -7.40 -14.83
CA ALA A 68 15.17 -7.24 -15.75
C ALA A 68 16.38 -7.95 -15.15
N THR A 69 16.94 -8.91 -15.87
CA THR A 69 18.12 -9.68 -15.45
C THR A 69 19.30 -9.31 -16.34
N TYR A 70 20.28 -8.62 -15.77
CA TYR A 70 21.47 -8.15 -16.48
C TYR A 70 22.60 -9.17 -16.42
N SER A 71 23.38 -9.23 -17.50
CA SER A 71 24.63 -10.02 -17.62
C SER A 71 25.70 -9.26 -18.38
N GLY A 72 26.97 -9.66 -18.19
CA GLY A 72 28.13 -8.96 -18.73
C GLY A 72 29.02 -8.35 -17.63
N SER A 73 30.06 -7.63 -18.02
CA SER A 73 31.08 -7.11 -17.09
C SER A 73 31.49 -5.67 -17.37
N ALA A 74 30.83 -4.98 -18.31
CA ALA A 74 31.13 -3.58 -18.68
C ALA A 74 29.91 -2.97 -19.38
N GLY A 75 29.89 -1.63 -19.50
CA GLY A 75 28.88 -0.89 -20.25
C GLY A 75 27.86 -0.18 -19.39
N SER A 76 26.62 -0.12 -19.83
CA SER A 76 25.52 0.61 -19.13
C SER A 76 24.14 0.05 -19.47
N VAL A 77 23.20 0.27 -18.58
CA VAL A 77 21.74 0.21 -18.83
C VAL A 77 21.31 1.60 -19.27
N ASN A 78 20.87 1.76 -20.53
CA ASN A 78 20.56 3.06 -21.10
C ASN A 78 19.10 3.43 -20.94
N THR A 79 18.20 2.45 -21.10
CA THR A 79 16.76 2.61 -20.87
C THR A 79 16.21 1.38 -20.15
N LEU A 80 15.13 1.56 -19.40
CA LEU A 80 14.33 0.48 -18.82
C LEU A 80 12.87 0.92 -18.84
N THR A 81 12.02 0.21 -19.58
CA THR A 81 10.63 0.61 -19.78
C THR A 81 9.65 -0.46 -19.35
N VAL A 82 8.43 -0.04 -18.93
CA VAL A 82 7.25 -0.90 -18.81
C VAL A 82 6.16 -0.32 -19.69
N ASN A 83 5.71 -1.11 -20.67
CA ASN A 83 4.70 -0.72 -21.65
C ASN A 83 5.00 0.65 -22.31
N GLY A 84 6.29 0.91 -22.60
CA GLY A 84 6.77 2.16 -23.21
C GLY A 84 6.97 3.33 -22.23
N VAL A 85 6.64 3.18 -20.95
CA VAL A 85 6.93 4.19 -19.92
C VAL A 85 8.38 4.02 -19.47
N GLU A 86 9.23 5.05 -19.66
CA GLU A 86 10.63 5.04 -19.24
C GLU A 86 10.73 5.15 -17.71
N LEU A 87 11.45 4.21 -17.07
CA LEU A 87 11.58 4.13 -15.62
C LEU A 87 12.84 4.83 -15.09
N ILE A 88 13.87 4.97 -15.91
CA ILE A 88 15.15 5.61 -15.52
C ILE A 88 15.37 6.90 -16.30
N ALA A 89 15.67 7.99 -15.63
CA ALA A 89 15.88 9.28 -16.27
C ALA A 89 17.29 9.42 -16.87
N VAL A 90 18.25 8.64 -16.35
CA VAL A 90 19.65 8.66 -16.79
C VAL A 90 20.19 7.25 -16.92
N ALA A 91 21.11 7.05 -17.86
CA ALA A 91 21.78 5.76 -18.03
C ALA A 91 22.57 5.37 -16.77
N VAL A 92 22.50 4.10 -16.40
CA VAL A 92 23.19 3.55 -15.22
C VAL A 92 24.41 2.75 -15.67
N PRO A 93 25.65 3.23 -15.39
CA PRO A 93 26.86 2.52 -15.77
C PRO A 93 27.05 1.23 -14.96
N PHE A 94 27.76 0.26 -15.55
CA PHE A 94 28.23 -0.91 -14.82
C PHE A 94 29.12 -0.51 -13.65
N SER A 95 28.82 -1.00 -12.46
CA SER A 95 29.42 -0.55 -11.18
C SER A 95 30.33 -1.61 -10.54
N GLY A 96 31.15 -2.28 -11.36
CA GLY A 96 32.11 -3.29 -10.91
C GLY A 96 31.52 -4.68 -10.70
N THR A 97 30.25 -4.77 -10.33
CA THR A 97 29.49 -6.04 -10.25
C THR A 97 28.07 -5.86 -10.77
N LEU A 98 27.47 -6.94 -11.26
CA LEU A 98 26.06 -6.93 -11.69
C LEU A 98 25.12 -6.64 -10.52
N ALA A 99 25.42 -7.14 -9.33
CA ALA A 99 24.66 -6.88 -8.12
C ALA A 99 24.60 -5.39 -7.77
N GLN A 100 25.75 -4.69 -7.81
CA GLN A 100 25.78 -3.25 -7.56
C GLN A 100 25.09 -2.46 -8.68
N THR A 101 25.27 -2.90 -9.94
CA THR A 101 24.56 -2.30 -11.08
C THR A 101 23.05 -2.41 -10.93
N ALA A 102 22.54 -3.59 -10.55
CA ALA A 102 21.10 -3.80 -10.29
C ALA A 102 20.58 -2.90 -9.15
N LEU A 103 21.34 -2.74 -8.05
CA LEU A 103 20.99 -1.82 -6.97
C LEU A 103 20.91 -0.36 -7.46
N ASN A 104 21.82 0.06 -8.31
CA ASN A 104 21.83 1.40 -8.86
C ASN A 104 20.66 1.63 -9.84
N VAL A 105 20.32 0.64 -10.67
CA VAL A 105 19.12 0.67 -11.53
C VAL A 105 17.85 0.77 -10.68
N ALA A 106 17.71 -0.07 -9.65
CA ALA A 106 16.56 0.00 -8.75
C ALA A 106 16.46 1.36 -8.05
N THR A 107 17.59 1.95 -7.66
CA THR A 107 17.64 3.30 -7.07
C THR A 107 17.13 4.34 -8.06
N GLU A 108 17.52 4.27 -9.33
CA GLU A 108 17.10 5.24 -10.35
C GLU A 108 15.61 5.08 -10.68
N VAL A 109 15.08 3.85 -10.80
CA VAL A 109 13.64 3.59 -10.92
C VAL A 109 12.88 4.21 -9.76
N ASN A 110 13.34 4.01 -8.52
CA ASN A 110 12.67 4.52 -7.32
C ASN A 110 12.68 6.06 -7.20
N ARG A 111 13.62 6.75 -7.85
CA ARG A 111 13.60 8.23 -7.96
C ARG A 111 12.43 8.73 -8.80
N ASN A 112 11.99 7.93 -9.76
CA ASN A 112 10.93 8.29 -10.71
C ASN A 112 9.61 7.57 -10.41
N SER A 113 9.50 6.84 -9.29
CA SER A 113 8.38 5.92 -9.00
C SER A 113 7.01 6.61 -9.00
N ASP A 114 6.94 7.85 -8.53
CA ASP A 114 5.68 8.59 -8.44
C ASP A 114 5.19 9.06 -9.82
N ALA A 115 6.12 9.39 -10.71
CA ALA A 115 5.79 9.81 -12.08
C ALA A 115 5.50 8.62 -13.00
N THR A 116 6.15 7.48 -12.77
CA THR A 116 6.06 6.31 -13.65
C THR A 116 4.99 5.31 -13.24
N GLY A 117 4.61 5.27 -11.95
CA GLY A 117 3.72 4.27 -11.39
C GLY A 117 4.39 2.93 -11.05
N TYR A 118 5.74 2.88 -11.06
CA TYR A 118 6.52 1.68 -10.76
C TYR A 118 7.64 1.98 -9.77
N ASN A 119 7.95 0.98 -8.94
CA ASN A 119 9.12 0.95 -8.08
C ASN A 119 9.94 -0.30 -8.35
N ALA A 120 11.16 -0.35 -7.84
CA ALA A 120 12.03 -1.50 -8.06
C ALA A 120 12.80 -1.91 -6.81
N THR A 121 13.12 -3.20 -6.74
CA THR A 121 14.01 -3.78 -5.73
C THR A 121 15.11 -4.60 -6.40
N ALA A 122 16.27 -4.68 -5.74
CA ALA A 122 17.36 -5.58 -6.09
C ALA A 122 17.98 -6.13 -4.80
N THR A 123 18.40 -7.39 -4.82
CA THR A 123 18.88 -8.08 -3.61
C THR A 123 20.34 -7.76 -3.24
N GLY A 124 21.09 -7.12 -4.15
CA GLY A 124 22.53 -6.89 -3.97
C GLY A 124 23.39 -8.17 -4.08
N SER A 125 22.83 -9.28 -4.51
CA SER A 125 23.53 -10.56 -4.71
C SER A 125 23.53 -11.06 -6.17
N SER A 126 22.75 -10.43 -7.04
CA SER A 126 22.60 -10.82 -8.45
C SER A 126 22.34 -9.60 -9.34
N GLY A 127 22.41 -9.78 -10.66
CA GLY A 127 22.06 -8.75 -11.66
C GLY A 127 20.54 -8.60 -11.88
N VAL A 128 19.70 -9.04 -10.96
CA VAL A 128 18.24 -8.99 -11.11
C VAL A 128 17.67 -7.73 -10.47
N VAL A 129 16.89 -6.99 -11.26
CA VAL A 129 16.00 -5.91 -10.80
C VAL A 129 14.57 -6.42 -10.90
N THR A 130 13.87 -6.40 -9.78
CA THR A 130 12.44 -6.71 -9.70
C THR A 130 11.67 -5.39 -9.77
N ILE A 131 10.80 -5.25 -10.75
CA ILE A 131 9.97 -4.07 -10.99
C ILE A 131 8.58 -4.39 -10.44
N ASN A 132 8.05 -3.54 -9.57
CA ASN A 132 6.74 -3.69 -8.97
C ASN A 132 5.85 -2.52 -9.40
N ALA A 133 4.60 -2.79 -9.74
CA ALA A 133 3.60 -1.75 -9.91
C ALA A 133 3.30 -1.07 -8.55
N ASN A 134 3.03 0.23 -8.56
CA ASN A 134 2.65 0.96 -7.34
C ASN A 134 1.27 0.54 -6.85
N VAL A 135 1.00 0.83 -5.58
CA VAL A 135 -0.32 0.61 -4.94
C VAL A 135 -1.42 1.26 -5.76
N GLY A 136 -2.53 0.55 -5.93
CA GLY A 136 -3.69 1.00 -6.70
C GLY A 136 -3.68 0.54 -8.17
N ALA A 137 -2.59 -0.04 -8.66
CA ALA A 137 -2.50 -0.54 -10.03
C ALA A 137 -3.19 -1.90 -10.22
N GLY A 138 -3.22 -2.74 -9.18
CA GLY A 138 -3.84 -4.06 -9.18
C GLY A 138 -3.39 -4.94 -10.34
N ALA A 139 -4.36 -5.54 -11.04
CA ALA A 139 -4.13 -6.41 -12.18
C ALA A 139 -3.88 -5.64 -13.50
N THR A 140 -4.06 -4.33 -13.54
CA THR A 140 -3.94 -3.53 -14.78
C THR A 140 -2.62 -3.71 -15.52
N PRO A 141 -1.45 -3.78 -14.85
CA PRO A 141 -0.19 -3.97 -15.54
C PRO A 141 0.11 -5.41 -15.99
N ASN A 142 -0.74 -6.40 -15.68
CA ASN A 142 -0.51 -7.77 -16.11
C ASN A 142 -0.39 -7.84 -17.64
N GLY A 143 0.66 -8.49 -18.13
CA GLY A 143 0.95 -8.60 -19.56
C GLY A 143 1.72 -7.40 -20.13
N PHE A 144 1.96 -6.33 -19.37
CA PHE A 144 2.76 -5.21 -19.85
C PHE A 144 4.21 -5.66 -20.10
N THR A 145 4.73 -5.30 -21.27
CA THR A 145 6.09 -5.65 -21.67
C THR A 145 7.11 -4.86 -20.86
N VAL A 146 8.05 -5.55 -20.25
CA VAL A 146 9.29 -4.96 -19.74
C VAL A 146 10.33 -5.02 -20.84
N ALA A 147 11.00 -3.91 -21.12
CA ALA A 147 12.03 -3.81 -22.15
C ALA A 147 13.12 -2.79 -21.74
N GLY A 148 14.24 -2.81 -22.43
CA GLY A 148 15.32 -1.86 -22.19
C GLY A 148 16.34 -1.89 -23.32
N THR A 149 17.32 -1.00 -23.22
CA THR A 149 18.48 -0.98 -24.09
C THR A 149 19.75 -0.86 -23.25
N GLU A 150 20.76 -1.60 -23.64
CA GLU A 150 22.05 -1.64 -22.97
C GLU A 150 23.19 -1.36 -23.95
N THR A 151 24.32 -0.91 -23.42
CA THR A 151 25.59 -0.85 -24.16
C THR A 151 26.53 -1.86 -23.50
N THR A 152 27.03 -2.84 -24.25
CA THR A 152 27.94 -3.91 -23.84
C THR A 152 27.35 -4.91 -22.82
N LEU A 153 26.49 -4.48 -21.90
CA LEU A 153 25.65 -5.39 -21.10
C LEU A 153 24.60 -6.07 -22.00
N THR A 154 24.02 -7.16 -21.51
CA THR A 154 22.80 -7.76 -22.06
C THR A 154 21.76 -7.92 -20.98
N ALA A 155 20.49 -7.89 -21.34
CA ALA A 155 19.38 -8.07 -20.40
C ALA A 155 18.38 -9.13 -20.90
N ALA A 156 17.81 -9.87 -19.97
CA ALA A 156 16.61 -10.69 -20.18
C ALA A 156 15.47 -10.10 -19.36
N PHE A 157 14.31 -9.97 -19.99
CA PHE A 157 13.12 -9.35 -19.37
C PHE A 157 11.98 -10.34 -19.20
N THR A 158 11.24 -10.23 -18.09
CA THR A 158 9.93 -10.89 -17.94
C THR A 158 8.83 -9.82 -17.91
N ALA A 159 7.74 -10.08 -18.59
CA ALA A 159 6.58 -9.18 -18.56
C ALA A 159 5.99 -9.07 -17.15
N MET A 160 5.29 -7.96 -16.90
CA MET A 160 4.55 -7.77 -15.67
C MET A 160 3.47 -8.83 -15.51
N ALA A 161 3.36 -9.47 -14.34
CA ALA A 161 2.40 -10.53 -14.06
C ALA A 161 2.06 -10.61 -12.56
N GLY A 162 1.02 -11.40 -12.21
CA GLY A 162 0.66 -11.71 -10.82
C GLY A 162 -0.10 -10.61 -10.09
N GLY A 163 -0.41 -9.49 -10.77
CA GLY A 163 -1.25 -8.44 -10.21
C GLY A 163 -2.68 -8.92 -9.98
N VAL A 164 -3.28 -8.55 -8.84
CA VAL A 164 -4.67 -8.87 -8.45
C VAL A 164 -5.36 -7.60 -8.01
N ASN A 165 -6.57 -7.36 -8.53
CA ASN A 165 -7.40 -6.24 -8.07
C ASN A 165 -7.95 -6.53 -6.67
N PRO A 166 -8.01 -5.53 -5.79
CA PRO A 166 -8.68 -5.67 -4.51
C PRO A 166 -10.19 -5.87 -4.71
N VAL A 167 -10.82 -6.63 -3.80
CA VAL A 167 -12.26 -6.89 -3.82
C VAL A 167 -12.88 -6.45 -2.51
N ASN A 168 -14.06 -5.82 -2.57
CA ASN A 168 -14.81 -5.30 -1.43
C ASN A 168 -14.05 -4.28 -0.57
N GLY A 169 -13.07 -3.60 -1.16
CA GLY A 169 -12.35 -2.52 -0.51
C GLY A 169 -13.19 -1.25 -0.33
N LEU A 170 -12.76 -0.41 0.59
CA LEU A 170 -13.42 0.84 0.96
C LEU A 170 -13.01 1.96 -0.01
N LEU A 171 -13.97 2.73 -0.49
CA LEU A 171 -13.77 3.85 -1.40
C LEU A 171 -14.16 5.17 -0.74
N PHE A 172 -13.52 6.25 -1.18
CA PHE A 172 -13.78 7.60 -0.72
C PHE A 172 -14.42 8.45 -1.83
N ASP A 173 -15.19 9.45 -1.41
CA ASP A 173 -15.64 10.53 -2.28
C ASP A 173 -14.48 11.48 -2.62
N VAL A 174 -14.71 12.40 -3.55
CA VAL A 174 -13.73 13.46 -3.86
C VAL A 174 -13.48 14.31 -2.61
N ALA A 175 -12.21 14.59 -2.31
CA ALA A 175 -11.84 15.40 -1.17
C ALA A 175 -12.38 16.86 -1.33
N ILE A 176 -13.06 17.36 -0.30
CA ILE A 176 -13.61 18.71 -0.26
C ILE A 176 -13.19 19.38 1.06
N GLY A 177 -12.63 20.59 0.97
CA GLY A 177 -12.24 21.37 2.15
C GLY A 177 -11.20 20.66 3.04
N GLY A 178 -10.30 19.86 2.46
CA GLY A 178 -9.31 19.07 3.20
C GLY A 178 -9.86 17.81 3.87
N THR A 179 -11.12 17.45 3.59
CA THR A 179 -11.78 16.27 4.15
C THR A 179 -12.04 15.23 3.06
N LEU A 180 -11.70 14.01 3.34
CA LEU A 180 -11.95 12.81 2.53
C LEU A 180 -13.04 11.99 3.21
N ASN A 181 -14.23 11.93 2.62
CA ASN A 181 -15.38 11.23 3.17
C ASN A 181 -15.50 9.81 2.61
N GLN A 182 -16.14 8.91 3.36
CA GLN A 182 -16.64 7.63 2.86
C GLN A 182 -17.46 7.84 1.58
N LEU A 183 -17.26 6.98 0.56
CA LEU A 183 -18.06 7.04 -0.66
C LEU A 183 -19.53 6.80 -0.35
N SER A 184 -20.38 7.76 -0.68
CA SER A 184 -21.81 7.80 -0.31
C SER A 184 -22.63 6.64 -0.89
N THR A 185 -22.14 6.00 -1.96
CA THR A 185 -22.79 4.83 -2.59
C THR A 185 -22.34 3.50 -2.01
N GLN A 186 -21.38 3.48 -1.07
CA GLN A 186 -20.94 2.27 -0.37
C GLN A 186 -21.54 2.17 1.04
N THR A 187 -21.87 0.97 1.46
CA THR A 187 -22.13 0.66 2.86
C THR A 187 -20.88 0.06 3.49
N TRP A 188 -20.25 0.81 4.39
CA TRP A 188 -19.07 0.34 5.12
C TRP A 188 -19.53 -0.47 6.32
N SER A 189 -19.40 -1.80 6.24
CA SER A 189 -19.88 -2.71 7.27
C SER A 189 -19.02 -3.97 7.35
N GLY A 190 -19.18 -4.72 8.43
CA GLY A 190 -18.51 -6.00 8.63
C GLY A 190 -19.33 -6.92 9.55
N VAL A 191 -19.27 -8.22 9.31
CA VAL A 191 -19.79 -9.21 10.25
C VAL A 191 -18.75 -9.42 11.35
N ASN A 192 -19.18 -9.30 12.60
CA ASN A 192 -18.29 -9.47 13.75
C ASN A 192 -17.85 -10.93 13.85
N GLY A 193 -16.55 -11.17 13.79
CA GLY A 193 -15.98 -12.50 13.93
C GLY A 193 -15.88 -12.97 15.38
N ASN A 194 -15.78 -12.04 16.33
CA ASN A 194 -15.61 -12.32 17.75
C ASN A 194 -16.48 -11.40 18.62
N THR A 195 -16.84 -11.91 19.81
CA THR A 195 -17.49 -11.12 20.86
C THR A 195 -16.42 -10.41 21.69
N GLY A 196 -16.66 -9.14 22.02
CA GLY A 196 -15.75 -8.35 22.85
C GLY A 196 -16.09 -6.87 22.89
N THR A 197 -15.25 -6.09 23.55
CA THR A 197 -15.37 -4.62 23.60
C THR A 197 -14.31 -4.00 22.70
N ALA A 198 -14.76 -3.23 21.71
CA ALA A 198 -13.89 -2.49 20.80
C ALA A 198 -13.14 -1.39 21.56
N GLY A 199 -11.83 -1.31 21.38
CA GLY A 199 -10.96 -0.31 21.97
C GLY A 199 -10.27 0.58 20.95
N TRP A 200 -9.95 0.04 19.80
CA TRP A 200 -9.21 0.75 18.75
C TRP A 200 -9.42 0.13 17.37
N PHE A 201 -9.01 0.86 16.34
CA PHE A 201 -9.04 0.38 14.96
C PHE A 201 -7.73 0.66 14.26
N ARG A 202 -7.46 -0.10 13.19
CA ARG A 202 -6.42 0.17 12.19
C ARG A 202 -7.04 0.20 10.81
N GLN A 203 -6.79 1.29 10.09
CA GLN A 203 -7.09 1.40 8.66
C GLN A 203 -5.85 1.01 7.89
N TYR A 204 -6.02 0.11 6.93
CA TYR A 204 -5.00 -0.44 6.05
C TYR A 204 -5.18 0.06 4.63
N SER A 205 -4.08 0.11 3.88
CA SER A 205 -4.09 0.26 2.42
C SER A 205 -4.69 -0.98 1.74
N ALA A 206 -4.78 -0.93 0.39
CA ALA A 206 -5.25 -2.08 -0.39
C ALA A 206 -4.27 -3.27 -0.38
N LEU A 207 -2.99 -3.04 -0.09
CA LEU A 207 -1.95 -4.07 -0.10
C LEU A 207 -2.17 -5.15 0.98
N THR A 208 -1.60 -6.32 0.73
CA THR A 208 -1.50 -7.38 1.74
C THR A 208 -0.66 -6.88 2.91
N ASP A 209 -1.32 -6.70 4.05
CA ASP A 209 -0.71 -6.30 5.31
C ASP A 209 -1.36 -7.11 6.44
N THR A 210 -0.57 -7.90 7.15
CA THR A 210 -1.03 -8.79 8.23
C THR A 210 -1.15 -8.09 9.59
N GLY A 211 -0.81 -6.81 9.66
CA GLY A 211 -0.75 -6.08 10.94
C GLY A 211 0.45 -6.45 11.82
N ALA A 212 1.41 -7.24 11.32
CA ALA A 212 2.65 -7.52 12.02
C ALA A 212 3.52 -6.26 12.20
N LEU A 213 4.57 -6.35 13.01
CA LEU A 213 5.57 -5.29 13.15
C LEU A 213 6.13 -4.88 11.78
N ASP A 214 5.99 -3.62 11.43
CA ASP A 214 6.55 -3.05 10.19
C ASP A 214 7.94 -2.45 10.46
N SER A 215 8.94 -3.30 10.61
CA SER A 215 10.33 -2.88 10.79
C SER A 215 10.93 -2.18 9.56
N ALA A 216 10.38 -2.44 8.38
CA ALA A 216 10.80 -1.80 7.13
C ALA A 216 10.13 -0.44 6.91
N GLN A 217 9.09 -0.13 7.68
CA GLN A 217 8.35 1.14 7.64
C GLN A 217 7.79 1.49 6.26
N ILE A 218 7.20 0.49 5.62
CA ILE A 218 6.68 0.59 4.24
C ILE A 218 5.15 0.65 4.16
N PHE A 219 4.44 0.11 5.16
CA PHE A 219 2.99 0.01 5.12
C PHE A 219 2.29 1.31 5.54
N PRO A 220 1.39 1.86 4.69
CA PRO A 220 0.51 2.95 5.09
C PRO A 220 -0.54 2.42 6.07
N ARG A 221 -0.53 2.91 7.31
CA ARG A 221 -1.49 2.55 8.37
C ARG A 221 -1.94 3.78 9.13
N ILE A 222 -3.21 3.81 9.51
CA ILE A 222 -3.78 4.80 10.42
C ILE A 222 -4.42 4.05 11.59
N ASP A 223 -4.04 4.39 12.81
CA ASP A 223 -4.64 3.87 14.04
C ASP A 223 -5.42 4.98 14.75
N GLY A 224 -6.52 4.60 15.39
CA GLY A 224 -7.29 5.48 16.27
C GLY A 224 -8.03 4.72 17.35
N ALA A 225 -8.41 5.43 18.41
CA ALA A 225 -9.24 4.90 19.47
C ALA A 225 -10.70 4.77 19.04
N ILE A 226 -11.43 3.86 19.68
CA ILE A 226 -12.87 3.69 19.54
C ILE A 226 -13.55 3.97 20.87
N ALA A 227 -14.64 4.76 20.83
CA ALA A 227 -15.52 4.99 21.97
C ALA A 227 -16.95 5.27 21.48
N THR A 228 -17.87 5.50 22.41
CA THR A 228 -19.22 5.97 22.08
C THR A 228 -19.27 7.49 21.83
N SER A 229 -18.24 8.22 22.28
CA SER A 229 -18.05 9.66 22.01
C SER A 229 -16.62 10.08 22.28
N GLY A 230 -16.14 11.13 21.59
CA GLY A 230 -14.86 11.77 21.87
C GLY A 230 -13.62 10.98 21.42
N ALA A 231 -13.75 9.91 20.65
CA ALA A 231 -12.67 9.14 20.04
C ALA A 231 -12.52 9.49 18.53
N GLU A 232 -11.49 8.97 17.89
CA GLU A 232 -11.29 9.09 16.44
C GLU A 232 -12.40 8.36 15.66
N MET A 233 -12.88 7.23 16.18
CA MET A 233 -14.07 6.53 15.69
C MET A 233 -15.12 6.45 16.80
N ASN A 234 -16.29 7.04 16.55
CA ASN A 234 -17.40 6.97 17.48
C ASN A 234 -18.44 5.97 16.97
N LEU A 235 -18.79 5.00 17.79
CA LEU A 235 -19.79 3.96 17.51
C LEU A 235 -20.97 4.09 18.49
N ASN A 236 -22.17 3.71 18.07
CA ASN A 236 -23.35 3.68 18.96
C ASN A 236 -23.15 2.73 20.15
N SER A 237 -22.34 1.68 19.97
CA SER A 237 -21.93 0.74 21.02
C SER A 237 -20.52 0.23 20.73
N THR A 238 -19.73 0.07 21.78
CA THR A 238 -18.42 -0.60 21.70
C THR A 238 -18.53 -2.10 21.99
N ALA A 239 -19.68 -2.61 22.43
CA ALA A 239 -19.91 -4.02 22.65
C ALA A 239 -20.22 -4.72 21.31
N PHE A 240 -19.37 -5.67 20.93
CA PHE A 240 -19.47 -6.49 19.72
C PHE A 240 -19.94 -7.88 20.10
N THR A 241 -20.89 -8.42 19.34
CA THR A 241 -21.35 -9.82 19.46
C THR A 241 -21.02 -10.54 18.16
N ALA A 242 -20.38 -11.70 18.24
CA ALA A 242 -20.05 -12.52 17.08
C ALA A 242 -21.29 -12.84 16.25
N GLY A 243 -21.19 -12.74 14.92
CA GLY A 243 -22.29 -12.91 13.97
C GLY A 243 -23.18 -11.68 13.76
N ALA A 244 -23.12 -10.66 14.62
CA ALA A 244 -23.83 -9.40 14.38
C ALA A 244 -23.08 -8.55 13.34
N THR A 245 -23.79 -7.65 12.65
CA THR A 245 -23.20 -6.71 11.70
C THR A 245 -22.90 -5.38 12.38
N THR A 246 -21.71 -4.89 12.21
CA THR A 246 -21.31 -3.52 12.57
C THR A 246 -21.23 -2.68 11.30
N SER A 247 -21.86 -1.49 11.31
CA SER A 247 -21.83 -0.55 10.19
C SER A 247 -21.27 0.80 10.63
N LEU A 248 -20.46 1.43 9.77
CA LEU A 248 -20.05 2.81 9.93
C LEU A 248 -21.02 3.69 9.13
N ALA A 249 -21.81 4.51 9.83
CA ALA A 249 -22.78 5.41 9.19
C ALA A 249 -22.07 6.56 8.47
N SER A 250 -20.90 6.97 8.95
CA SER A 250 -20.03 7.97 8.33
C SER A 250 -18.58 7.74 8.75
N TRP A 251 -17.68 8.01 7.84
CA TRP A 251 -16.24 8.01 8.08
C TRP A 251 -15.61 9.18 7.33
N ALA A 252 -14.72 9.92 7.99
CA ALA A 252 -14.03 11.02 7.37
C ALA A 252 -12.59 11.14 7.89
N LEU A 253 -11.67 11.43 6.99
CA LEU A 253 -10.29 11.79 7.29
C LEU A 253 -10.10 13.27 6.92
N SER A 254 -9.82 14.12 7.90
CA SER A 254 -9.60 15.54 7.67
C SER A 254 -8.14 15.91 7.90
N ILE A 255 -7.58 16.69 6.98
CA ILE A 255 -6.31 17.40 7.16
C ILE A 255 -6.67 18.76 7.74
N PRO A 256 -6.27 19.09 8.98
CA PRO A 256 -6.63 20.37 9.60
C PRO A 256 -6.11 21.56 8.78
N ALA A 257 -6.92 22.60 8.63
CA ALA A 257 -6.43 23.90 8.20
C ALA A 257 -5.49 24.46 9.27
N GLN A 258 -4.35 25.01 8.84
CA GLN A 258 -3.43 25.72 9.73
C GLN A 258 -3.90 27.13 9.97
#